data_530b25db6e55f89329148e9e0a0ef8e5
#
_entry.id   530b25db6e55f89329148e9e0a0ef8e5
#
_cell.length_a   1.000
_cell.length_b   1.000
_cell.length_c   1.000
_cell.angle_alpha   90.00
_cell.angle_beta   90.00
_cell.angle_gamma   90.00
#
_symmetry.space_group_name_H-M   'P 1'
#
loop_
_entity.id
_entity.type
_entity.pdbx_description
1 polymer ?
#
loop_
_entity_poly.entity_id
_entity_poly.type
_entity_poly.pdbx_seq_one_letter_code
_entity_poly.pdbx_strand_id
1 'polypeptide(L)'
;MDLTEAEDMKKRWQEYTEGLYEKGLNDPDNHDGAIIHLEPDILECKLKWALGSMTMNKASEGDGIPAELFQILKDDAVKVLHSICQQIWKTHQWPQDWKRSVFIPIPKKGNAKGSSNYCTIVLISHTSKVTLKILQARLRQYMNRELPDVQAGFRKSRGTRDQIANIRWIIEKAREFQKNIYFCFIDYAKAFDCMGHNKLWKILQEVRIPDHLTCLLRNLQTGQEATVRTGHGTTDWFQIGKGVRQGCILSPCLFNLYAEYIMRNAGLDEAQAGIKIARRNIHNLRYSDDTILMEESEEEQKSLLMKVKEESEKGALKLSIQNTKIMASGSITSWQIDGKQ
;
A
#
# COMPACT_ATOMS: atom_id res chain seq x y z
N MET A 1 -26.47 -12.30 -10.06
CA MET A 1 -25.94 -13.37 -10.92
C MET A 1 -25.11 -14.27 -10.03
N ASP A 2 -25.51 -15.52 -9.87
CA ASP A 2 -24.76 -16.46 -9.03
C ASP A 2 -23.49 -16.92 -9.78
N LEU A 3 -22.36 -16.94 -9.06
CA LEU A 3 -21.07 -17.41 -9.60
C LEU A 3 -21.03 -18.96 -9.63
N THR A 4 -22.04 -19.59 -10.28
CA THR A 4 -22.25 -21.04 -10.19
C THR A 4 -21.60 -21.81 -11.35
N GLU A 5 -21.37 -21.18 -12.48
CA GLU A 5 -20.71 -21.80 -13.62
C GLU A 5 -19.23 -21.37 -13.71
N ALA A 6 -18.34 -22.33 -13.93
CA ALA A 6 -16.89 -22.14 -13.88
C ALA A 6 -16.37 -21.09 -14.89
N GLU A 7 -16.92 -21.08 -16.12
CA GLU A 7 -16.54 -20.14 -17.17
C GLU A 7 -17.05 -18.73 -16.90
N ASP A 8 -18.27 -18.59 -16.41
CA ASP A 8 -18.84 -17.29 -16.01
C ASP A 8 -18.10 -16.70 -14.84
N MET A 9 -17.62 -17.54 -13.92
CA MET A 9 -16.81 -17.10 -12.78
C MET A 9 -15.44 -16.57 -13.23
N LYS A 10 -14.75 -17.27 -14.12
CA LYS A 10 -13.47 -16.82 -14.67
C LYS A 10 -13.63 -15.50 -15.44
N LYS A 11 -14.61 -15.43 -16.36
CA LYS A 11 -14.90 -14.23 -17.15
C LYS A 11 -15.18 -13.03 -16.25
N ARG A 12 -15.99 -13.19 -15.23
CA ARG A 12 -16.34 -12.13 -14.28
C ARG A 12 -15.13 -11.64 -13.45
N TRP A 13 -14.25 -12.55 -13.06
CA TRP A 13 -13.01 -12.17 -12.39
C TRP A 13 -12.07 -11.42 -13.33
N GLN A 14 -11.97 -11.84 -14.57
CA GLN A 14 -11.17 -11.16 -15.58
C GLN A 14 -11.68 -9.74 -15.83
N GLU A 15 -12.97 -9.58 -16.15
CA GLU A 15 -13.60 -8.26 -16.37
C GLU A 15 -13.44 -7.34 -15.16
N TYR A 16 -13.61 -7.87 -13.94
CA TYR A 16 -13.46 -7.09 -12.71
C TYR A 16 -12.02 -6.62 -12.49
N THR A 17 -11.04 -7.51 -12.66
CA THR A 17 -9.63 -7.18 -12.41
C THR A 17 -9.06 -6.30 -13.52
N GLU A 18 -9.38 -6.54 -14.79
CA GLU A 18 -9.01 -5.67 -15.89
C GLU A 18 -9.54 -4.25 -15.66
N GLY A 19 -10.83 -4.07 -15.39
CA GLY A 19 -11.41 -2.77 -15.09
C GLY A 19 -10.81 -2.09 -13.83
N LEU A 20 -10.38 -2.89 -12.84
CA LEU A 20 -9.75 -2.37 -11.64
C LEU A 20 -8.34 -1.84 -11.92
N TYR A 21 -7.56 -2.46 -12.81
CA TYR A 21 -6.14 -2.18 -13.02
C TYR A 21 -5.80 -1.50 -14.37
N GLU A 22 -6.76 -1.35 -15.30
CA GLU A 22 -6.53 -0.88 -16.67
C GLU A 22 -6.07 0.59 -16.79
N LYS A 23 -6.42 1.46 -15.89
CA LYS A 23 -6.09 2.90 -15.99
C LYS A 23 -4.63 3.17 -15.66
N GLY A 24 -3.91 3.82 -16.58
CA GLY A 24 -2.56 4.35 -16.36
C GLY A 24 -1.44 3.71 -17.18
N LEU A 25 -1.80 2.95 -18.23
CA LEU A 25 -0.81 2.30 -19.11
C LEU A 25 0.10 3.30 -19.87
N ASN A 26 -0.32 4.56 -20.00
CA ASN A 26 0.47 5.60 -20.66
C ASN A 26 1.32 6.34 -19.60
N ASP A 27 2.60 6.01 -19.50
CA ASP A 27 3.62 6.82 -18.82
C ASP A 27 4.31 7.70 -19.89
N PRO A 28 3.94 9.00 -20.03
CA PRO A 28 4.50 9.85 -21.07
C PRO A 28 5.93 10.33 -20.75
N ASP A 29 6.39 10.19 -19.50
CA ASP A 29 7.69 10.63 -19.06
C ASP A 29 8.73 9.50 -19.18
N ASN A 30 9.12 9.19 -20.41
CA ASN A 30 10.32 8.42 -20.67
C ASN A 30 11.53 9.34 -20.40
N HIS A 31 12.10 9.25 -19.20
CA HIS A 31 13.35 9.96 -18.88
C HIS A 31 14.55 9.29 -19.57
N ASP A 32 14.59 9.37 -20.91
CA ASP A 32 15.78 9.07 -21.67
C ASP A 32 16.81 10.18 -21.48
N GLY A 33 17.86 9.90 -20.73
CA GLY A 33 19.05 10.74 -20.70
C GLY A 33 19.42 11.43 -19.39
N ALA A 34 18.68 11.25 -18.30
CA ALA A 34 19.11 11.75 -16.99
C ALA A 34 20.30 10.94 -16.47
N ILE A 35 21.37 11.63 -16.01
CA ILE A 35 22.50 10.99 -15.31
C ILE A 35 21.99 10.46 -13.99
N ILE A 36 21.78 9.15 -13.91
CA ILE A 36 21.32 8.48 -12.69
C ILE A 36 22.55 8.21 -11.81
N HIS A 37 22.62 8.88 -10.67
CA HIS A 37 23.60 8.54 -9.64
C HIS A 37 23.25 7.18 -9.05
N LEU A 38 24.11 6.19 -9.31
CA LEU A 38 23.91 4.83 -8.83
C LEU A 38 24.07 4.79 -7.30
N GLU A 39 23.08 4.18 -6.65
CA GLU A 39 23.19 3.77 -5.25
C GLU A 39 24.26 2.68 -5.10
N PRO A 40 24.88 2.51 -3.92
CA PRO A 40 25.89 1.47 -3.70
C PRO A 40 25.42 0.08 -4.10
N ASP A 41 26.31 -0.73 -4.65
CA ASP A 41 26.04 -2.08 -5.13
C ASP A 41 25.38 -2.98 -4.05
N ILE A 42 24.68 -3.99 -4.53
CA ILE A 42 24.12 -5.03 -3.64
C ILE A 42 25.26 -5.95 -3.21
N LEU A 43 25.54 -5.96 -1.90
CA LEU A 43 26.57 -6.83 -1.34
C LEU A 43 26.00 -8.24 -1.10
N GLU A 44 26.84 -9.27 -1.23
CA GLU A 44 26.49 -10.66 -1.00
C GLU A 44 25.92 -10.91 0.42
N CYS A 45 26.47 -10.22 1.43
CA CYS A 45 25.96 -10.30 2.80
C CYS A 45 24.50 -9.82 2.93
N LYS A 46 24.07 -8.84 2.12
CA LYS A 46 22.67 -8.38 2.08
C LYS A 46 21.77 -9.44 1.45
N LEU A 47 22.26 -10.15 0.45
CA LEU A 47 21.54 -11.26 -0.15
C LEU A 47 21.39 -12.42 0.83
N LYS A 48 22.47 -12.84 1.52
CA LYS A 48 22.44 -13.86 2.58
C LYS A 48 21.44 -13.49 3.69
N TRP A 49 21.42 -12.23 4.11
CA TRP A 49 20.44 -11.71 5.06
C TRP A 49 19.00 -11.83 4.51
N ALA A 50 18.77 -11.43 3.26
CA ALA A 50 17.44 -11.50 2.66
C ALA A 50 16.93 -12.94 2.56
N LEU A 51 17.79 -13.88 2.11
CA LEU A 51 17.50 -15.31 2.05
C LEU A 51 17.20 -15.89 3.45
N GLY A 52 18.04 -15.62 4.43
CA GLY A 52 17.87 -16.13 5.80
C GLY A 52 16.62 -15.59 6.51
N SER A 53 16.04 -14.51 5.98
CA SER A 53 14.83 -13.92 6.53
C SER A 53 13.55 -14.27 5.75
N MET A 54 13.62 -15.21 4.79
CA MET A 54 12.44 -15.71 4.09
C MET A 54 11.64 -16.67 4.98
N THR A 55 10.32 -16.56 4.88
CA THR A 55 9.41 -17.45 5.58
C THR A 55 9.26 -18.75 4.79
N MET A 56 9.51 -19.88 5.42
CA MET A 56 9.33 -21.21 4.86
C MET A 56 7.86 -21.63 4.80
N ASN A 57 7.58 -22.71 4.08
CA ASN A 57 6.24 -23.30 3.94
C ASN A 57 5.19 -22.29 3.40
N LYS A 58 5.61 -21.44 2.47
CA LYS A 58 4.72 -20.51 1.78
C LYS A 58 4.54 -20.92 0.32
N ALA A 59 3.34 -20.74 -0.19
CA ALA A 59 3.06 -20.99 -1.59
C ALA A 59 4.01 -20.18 -2.48
N SER A 60 4.65 -20.87 -3.42
CA SER A 60 5.42 -20.26 -4.51
C SER A 60 4.50 -20.03 -5.70
N GLU A 61 4.86 -19.07 -6.52
CA GLU A 61 4.15 -18.83 -7.77
C GLU A 61 5.11 -18.44 -8.88
N GLY A 62 4.75 -18.83 -10.09
CA GLY A 62 5.41 -18.48 -11.32
C GLY A 62 6.56 -19.39 -11.72
N ASP A 63 7.57 -19.48 -10.89
CA ASP A 63 8.77 -20.31 -11.13
C ASP A 63 8.73 -21.70 -10.48
N GLY A 64 7.73 -21.98 -9.65
CA GLY A 64 7.62 -23.24 -8.91
C GLY A 64 8.76 -23.50 -7.90
N ILE A 65 9.63 -22.51 -7.66
CA ILE A 65 10.79 -22.64 -6.79
C ILE A 65 10.38 -22.43 -5.33
N PRO A 66 10.38 -23.47 -4.48
CA PRO A 66 10.06 -23.31 -3.07
C PRO A 66 11.19 -22.59 -2.33
N ALA A 67 10.85 -21.83 -1.28
CA ALA A 67 11.83 -21.09 -0.48
C ALA A 67 12.88 -22.03 0.16
N GLU A 68 12.51 -23.26 0.44
CA GLU A 68 13.34 -24.32 1.02
C GLU A 68 14.53 -24.69 0.12
N LEU A 69 14.38 -24.59 -1.20
CA LEU A 69 15.46 -24.88 -2.15
C LEU A 69 16.68 -23.96 -1.94
N PHE A 70 16.44 -22.70 -1.59
CA PHE A 70 17.54 -21.76 -1.32
C PHE A 70 18.35 -22.14 -0.08
N GLN A 71 17.75 -22.82 0.89
CA GLN A 71 18.46 -23.34 2.06
C GLN A 71 19.32 -24.57 1.73
N ILE A 72 18.85 -25.39 0.79
CA ILE A 72 19.59 -26.58 0.32
C ILE A 72 20.80 -26.16 -0.50
N LEU A 73 20.62 -25.23 -1.44
CA LEU A 73 21.66 -24.78 -2.37
C LEU A 73 22.68 -23.81 -1.73
N LYS A 74 22.36 -23.22 -0.57
CA LYS A 74 23.26 -22.34 0.21
C LYS A 74 24.06 -21.35 -0.65
N ASP A 75 25.39 -21.51 -0.68
CA ASP A 75 26.31 -20.55 -1.34
C ASP A 75 26.15 -20.52 -2.87
N ASP A 76 25.76 -21.59 -3.52
CA ASP A 76 25.56 -21.60 -4.97
C ASP A 76 24.29 -20.80 -5.35
N ALA A 77 23.21 -20.94 -4.58
CA ALA A 77 22.03 -20.08 -4.73
C ALA A 77 22.40 -18.61 -4.52
N VAL A 78 23.22 -18.31 -3.52
CA VAL A 78 23.68 -16.92 -3.24
C VAL A 78 24.44 -16.36 -4.43
N LYS A 79 25.38 -17.10 -5.02
CA LYS A 79 26.17 -16.62 -6.18
C LYS A 79 25.30 -16.31 -7.39
N VAL A 80 24.38 -17.23 -7.74
CA VAL A 80 23.49 -17.05 -8.89
C VAL A 80 22.56 -15.85 -8.67
N LEU A 81 21.90 -15.81 -7.51
CA LEU A 81 20.99 -14.71 -7.19
C LEU A 81 21.71 -13.36 -7.08
N HIS A 82 22.95 -13.35 -6.57
CA HIS A 82 23.77 -12.14 -6.50
C HIS A 82 24.05 -11.59 -7.88
N SER A 83 24.43 -12.46 -8.84
CA SER A 83 24.67 -12.07 -10.23
C SER A 83 23.40 -11.47 -10.85
N ILE A 84 22.24 -12.11 -10.69
CA ILE A 84 20.95 -11.60 -11.19
C ILE A 84 20.61 -10.25 -10.54
N CYS A 85 20.74 -10.15 -9.22
CA CYS A 85 20.47 -8.90 -8.49
C CYS A 85 21.37 -7.76 -8.94
N GLN A 86 22.67 -8.03 -9.17
CA GLN A 86 23.60 -7.02 -9.68
C GLN A 86 23.27 -6.61 -11.11
N GLN A 87 22.86 -7.54 -11.97
CA GLN A 87 22.43 -7.21 -13.33
C GLN A 87 21.19 -6.29 -13.29
N ILE A 88 20.17 -6.64 -12.52
CA ILE A 88 18.97 -5.79 -12.34
C ILE A 88 19.38 -4.41 -11.80
N TRP A 89 20.30 -4.38 -10.82
CA TRP A 89 20.78 -3.16 -10.19
C TRP A 89 21.46 -2.20 -11.16
N LYS A 90 22.27 -2.73 -12.08
CA LYS A 90 23.03 -1.96 -13.06
C LYS A 90 22.21 -1.56 -14.29
N THR A 91 21.33 -2.48 -14.75
CA THR A 91 20.57 -2.28 -16.00
C THR A 91 19.17 -1.75 -15.77
N HIS A 92 18.66 -1.76 -14.54
CA HIS A 92 17.27 -1.49 -14.15
C HIS A 92 16.25 -2.41 -14.84
N GLN A 93 16.69 -3.46 -15.51
CA GLN A 93 15.81 -4.39 -16.21
C GLN A 93 15.48 -5.60 -15.34
N TRP A 94 14.19 -5.87 -15.23
CA TRP A 94 13.67 -6.99 -14.45
C TRP A 94 13.35 -8.17 -15.35
N PRO A 95 13.62 -9.43 -14.92
CA PRO A 95 13.11 -10.60 -15.62
C PRO A 95 11.58 -10.53 -15.75
N GLN A 96 11.05 -10.90 -16.93
CA GLN A 96 9.60 -10.81 -17.17
C GLN A 96 8.78 -11.66 -16.20
N ASP A 97 9.29 -12.83 -15.85
CA ASP A 97 8.62 -13.71 -14.87
C ASP A 97 8.49 -13.08 -13.47
N TRP A 98 9.39 -12.14 -13.11
CA TRP A 98 9.28 -11.42 -11.84
C TRP A 98 8.25 -10.27 -11.88
N LYS A 99 7.81 -9.89 -13.06
CA LYS A 99 6.72 -8.93 -13.28
C LYS A 99 5.35 -9.61 -13.29
N ARG A 100 5.29 -10.93 -13.42
CA ARG A 100 4.08 -11.73 -13.39
C ARG A 100 3.58 -11.99 -11.98
N SER A 101 2.28 -12.12 -11.82
CA SER A 101 1.63 -12.33 -10.53
C SER A 101 0.40 -13.21 -10.67
N VAL A 102 0.13 -14.02 -9.65
CA VAL A 102 -1.15 -14.73 -9.56
C VAL A 102 -1.94 -14.17 -8.40
N PHE A 103 -3.15 -13.71 -8.70
CA PHE A 103 -4.10 -13.18 -7.74
C PHE A 103 -4.99 -14.29 -7.20
N ILE A 104 -5.04 -14.42 -5.89
CA ILE A 104 -5.93 -15.35 -5.19
C ILE A 104 -7.03 -14.53 -4.53
N PRO A 105 -8.30 -14.65 -4.98
CA PRO A 105 -9.41 -13.96 -4.35
C PRO A 105 -9.78 -14.63 -3.03
N ILE A 106 -9.78 -13.86 -1.94
CA ILE A 106 -10.18 -14.30 -0.61
C ILE A 106 -11.47 -13.58 -0.22
N PRO A 107 -12.55 -14.31 0.10
CA PRO A 107 -13.81 -13.69 0.48
C PRO A 107 -13.68 -12.90 1.77
N LYS A 108 -14.20 -11.67 1.79
CA LYS A 108 -14.41 -10.91 3.02
C LYS A 108 -15.59 -11.51 3.80
N LYS A 109 -15.65 -11.22 5.11
CA LYS A 109 -16.82 -11.61 5.92
C LYS A 109 -18.08 -11.00 5.31
N GLY A 110 -19.11 -11.84 5.11
CA GLY A 110 -20.40 -11.42 4.54
C GLY A 110 -20.75 -12.13 3.23
N ASN A 111 -21.47 -11.44 2.34
CA ASN A 111 -21.95 -12.02 1.12
C ASN A 111 -20.85 -12.19 0.06
N ALA A 112 -20.44 -13.42 -0.20
CA ALA A 112 -19.43 -13.79 -1.22
C ALA A 112 -19.94 -13.75 -2.68
N LYS A 113 -21.16 -13.26 -2.94
CA LYS A 113 -21.77 -13.27 -4.30
C LYS A 113 -21.18 -12.22 -5.26
N GLY A 114 -20.50 -11.19 -4.75
CA GLY A 114 -19.92 -10.12 -5.58
C GLY A 114 -18.40 -10.09 -5.54
N SER A 115 -17.73 -9.93 -6.68
CA SER A 115 -16.26 -9.80 -6.77
C SER A 115 -15.69 -8.64 -5.95
N SER A 116 -16.47 -7.57 -5.74
CA SER A 116 -16.11 -6.45 -4.86
C SER A 116 -15.93 -6.85 -3.39
N ASN A 117 -16.58 -7.93 -2.95
CA ASN A 117 -16.52 -8.46 -1.58
C ASN A 117 -15.32 -9.37 -1.33
N TYR A 118 -14.37 -9.39 -2.25
CA TYR A 118 -13.14 -10.14 -2.11
C TYR A 118 -11.94 -9.20 -1.91
N CYS A 119 -10.95 -9.72 -1.22
CA CYS A 119 -9.60 -9.16 -1.16
C CYS A 119 -8.69 -10.06 -1.99
N THR A 120 -7.93 -9.50 -2.92
CA THR A 120 -6.98 -10.28 -3.72
C THR A 120 -5.63 -10.32 -3.01
N ILE A 121 -5.11 -11.53 -2.73
CA ILE A 121 -3.72 -11.72 -2.29
C ILE A 121 -2.89 -12.08 -3.50
N VAL A 122 -1.72 -11.47 -3.61
CA VAL A 122 -0.80 -11.66 -4.73
C VAL A 122 0.28 -12.67 -4.38
N LEU A 123 0.41 -13.70 -5.20
CA LEU A 123 1.55 -14.62 -5.18
C LEU A 123 2.57 -14.14 -6.21
N ILE A 124 3.81 -14.05 -5.78
CA ILE A 124 4.98 -13.70 -6.59
C ILE A 124 6.10 -14.69 -6.34
N SER A 125 7.03 -14.84 -7.28
CA SER A 125 8.15 -15.78 -7.15
C SER A 125 8.97 -15.53 -5.88
N HIS A 126 9.47 -16.59 -5.25
CA HIS A 126 10.34 -16.49 -4.08
C HIS A 126 11.67 -15.83 -4.44
N THR A 127 12.15 -16.08 -5.64
CA THR A 127 13.38 -15.48 -6.19
C THR A 127 13.26 -13.94 -6.23
N SER A 128 12.15 -13.43 -6.76
CA SER A 128 11.90 -11.98 -6.79
C SER A 128 11.79 -11.38 -5.39
N LYS A 129 11.17 -12.09 -4.43
CA LYS A 129 11.02 -11.64 -3.03
C LYS A 129 12.36 -11.33 -2.37
N VAL A 130 13.44 -12.03 -2.70
CA VAL A 130 14.78 -11.76 -2.15
C VAL A 130 15.26 -10.37 -2.55
N THR A 131 15.20 -10.04 -3.84
CA THR A 131 15.59 -8.71 -4.35
C THR A 131 14.68 -7.62 -3.82
N LEU A 132 13.36 -7.85 -3.80
CA LEU A 132 12.38 -6.91 -3.25
C LEU A 132 12.64 -6.62 -1.77
N LYS A 133 13.13 -7.58 -0.99
CA LYS A 133 13.47 -7.39 0.41
C LYS A 133 14.69 -6.49 0.61
N ILE A 134 15.68 -6.60 -0.27
CA ILE A 134 16.84 -5.69 -0.28
C ILE A 134 16.39 -4.27 -0.61
N LEU A 135 15.56 -4.11 -1.65
CA LEU A 135 14.97 -2.80 -2.00
C LEU A 135 14.14 -2.23 -0.86
N GLN A 136 13.31 -3.04 -0.21
CA GLN A 136 12.54 -2.61 0.96
C GLN A 136 13.44 -2.08 2.08
N ALA A 137 14.54 -2.77 2.36
CA ALA A 137 15.47 -2.34 3.41
C ALA A 137 16.09 -0.97 3.11
N ARG A 138 16.36 -0.68 1.83
CA ARG A 138 16.84 0.65 1.39
C ARG A 138 15.74 1.71 1.47
N LEU A 139 14.55 1.42 0.95
CA LEU A 139 13.42 2.35 1.02
C LEU A 139 12.99 2.68 2.44
N ARG A 140 13.12 1.75 3.38
CA ARG A 140 12.78 1.99 4.79
C ARG A 140 13.59 3.11 5.44
N GLN A 141 14.80 3.37 5.00
CA GLN A 141 15.61 4.48 5.52
C GLN A 141 14.96 5.82 5.20
N TYR A 142 14.50 5.98 3.96
CA TYR A 142 13.77 7.18 3.51
C TYR A 142 12.38 7.26 4.15
N MET A 143 11.63 6.16 4.14
CA MET A 143 10.31 6.07 4.74
C MET A 143 10.33 6.46 6.23
N ASN A 144 11.31 6.00 7.01
CA ASN A 144 11.41 6.32 8.43
C ASN A 144 11.70 7.81 8.70
N ARG A 145 12.32 8.51 7.74
CA ARG A 145 12.55 9.95 7.81
C ARG A 145 11.29 10.74 7.45
N GLU A 146 10.54 10.28 6.46
CA GLU A 146 9.40 11.00 5.91
C GLU A 146 8.09 10.76 6.68
N LEU A 147 7.91 9.57 7.28
CA LEU A 147 6.66 9.26 7.96
C LEU A 147 6.62 9.81 9.38
N PRO A 148 5.58 10.57 9.74
CA PRO A 148 5.38 11.07 11.08
C PRO A 148 5.04 9.93 12.06
N ASP A 149 5.10 10.23 13.35
CA ASP A 149 4.84 9.26 14.40
C ASP A 149 3.39 8.76 14.46
N VAL A 150 2.47 9.53 13.93
CA VAL A 150 1.04 9.18 13.87
C VAL A 150 0.76 8.01 12.90
N GLN A 151 1.62 7.77 11.89
CA GLN A 151 1.52 6.61 11.02
C GLN A 151 2.21 5.39 11.66
N ALA A 152 1.43 4.41 12.09
CA ALA A 152 1.91 3.19 12.73
C ALA A 152 1.93 1.96 11.80
N GLY A 153 1.22 2.02 10.68
CA GLY A 153 1.07 0.88 9.76
C GLY A 153 2.39 0.42 9.16
N PHE A 154 2.65 -0.89 9.25
CA PHE A 154 3.85 -1.55 8.71
C PHE A 154 5.19 -1.02 9.23
N ARG A 155 5.19 -0.33 10.37
CA ARG A 155 6.41 0.13 11.07
C ARG A 155 6.80 -0.85 12.17
N LYS A 156 8.13 -1.03 12.34
CA LYS A 156 8.68 -1.90 13.39
C LYS A 156 8.27 -1.40 14.78
N SER A 157 7.86 -2.32 15.64
CA SER A 157 7.46 -2.04 17.03
C SER A 157 6.24 -1.10 17.17
N ARG A 158 5.40 -1.01 16.15
CA ARG A 158 4.13 -0.30 16.17
C ARG A 158 3.02 -1.20 15.67
N GLY A 159 1.91 -1.26 16.39
CA GLY A 159 0.79 -2.13 16.10
C GLY A 159 -0.56 -1.47 16.27
N THR A 160 -1.62 -2.15 15.85
CA THR A 160 -2.99 -1.70 16.06
C THR A 160 -3.34 -1.55 17.53
N ARG A 161 -2.74 -2.38 18.41
CA ARG A 161 -2.93 -2.28 19.88
C ARG A 161 -2.46 -0.94 20.42
N ASP A 162 -1.32 -0.42 19.90
CA ASP A 162 -0.80 0.88 20.32
C ASP A 162 -1.74 2.01 19.91
N GLN A 163 -2.31 1.94 18.70
CA GLN A 163 -3.29 2.93 18.24
C GLN A 163 -4.59 2.87 19.03
N ILE A 164 -5.06 1.69 19.39
CA ILE A 164 -6.23 1.53 20.27
C ILE A 164 -5.95 2.13 21.66
N ALA A 165 -4.76 1.89 22.22
CA ALA A 165 -4.35 2.47 23.49
C ALA A 165 -4.30 4.01 23.42
N ASN A 166 -3.76 4.57 22.31
CA ASN A 166 -3.73 6.01 22.09
C ASN A 166 -5.14 6.60 22.05
N ILE A 167 -6.07 5.99 21.31
CA ILE A 167 -7.46 6.45 21.23
C ILE A 167 -8.12 6.42 22.62
N ARG A 168 -7.96 5.34 23.38
CA ARG A 168 -8.50 5.23 24.75
C ARG A 168 -7.94 6.33 25.63
N TRP A 169 -6.64 6.55 25.61
CA TRP A 169 -6.00 7.60 26.38
C TRP A 169 -6.50 9.00 25.99
N ILE A 170 -6.70 9.26 24.70
CA ILE A 170 -7.26 10.53 24.22
C ILE A 170 -8.70 10.74 24.75
N ILE A 171 -9.55 9.70 24.69
CA ILE A 171 -10.92 9.75 25.21
C ILE A 171 -10.93 10.02 26.71
N GLU A 172 -10.07 9.33 27.47
CA GLU A 172 -9.95 9.53 28.93
C GLU A 172 -9.51 10.96 29.26
N LYS A 173 -8.51 11.49 28.54
CA LYS A 173 -8.04 12.86 28.74
C LYS A 173 -9.08 13.91 28.32
N ALA A 174 -9.79 13.69 27.21
CA ALA A 174 -10.88 14.58 26.82
C ALA A 174 -11.98 14.66 27.89
N ARG A 175 -12.33 13.53 28.51
CA ARG A 175 -13.26 13.48 29.64
C ARG A 175 -12.73 14.20 30.86
N GLU A 176 -11.47 13.97 31.22
CA GLU A 176 -10.82 14.61 32.37
C GLU A 176 -10.82 16.16 32.23
N PHE A 177 -10.57 16.66 31.02
CA PHE A 177 -10.58 18.09 30.73
C PHE A 177 -11.94 18.64 30.28
N GLN A 178 -13.00 17.85 30.33
CA GLN A 178 -14.37 18.21 29.90
C GLN A 178 -14.45 18.78 28.48
N LYS A 179 -13.63 18.24 27.58
CA LYS A 179 -13.59 18.63 26.17
C LYS A 179 -14.46 17.74 25.32
N ASN A 180 -15.18 18.35 24.38
CA ASN A 180 -15.82 17.59 23.31
C ASN A 180 -14.76 17.04 22.37
N ILE A 181 -15.05 15.86 21.82
CA ILE A 181 -14.17 15.19 20.88
C ILE A 181 -15.01 14.55 19.78
N TYR A 182 -14.59 14.79 18.55
CA TYR A 182 -15.21 14.25 17.34
C TYR A 182 -14.18 13.40 16.62
N PHE A 183 -14.51 12.14 16.38
CA PHE A 183 -13.71 11.19 15.62
C PHE A 183 -14.35 10.92 14.27
N CYS A 184 -13.54 10.88 13.20
CA CYS A 184 -13.95 10.35 11.91
C CYS A 184 -13.00 9.22 11.53
N PHE A 185 -13.55 8.00 11.45
CA PHE A 185 -12.85 6.80 11.01
C PHE A 185 -13.01 6.67 9.50
N ILE A 186 -11.94 6.94 8.77
CA ILE A 186 -11.92 6.90 7.30
C ILE A 186 -11.48 5.51 6.85
N ASP A 187 -12.27 4.91 5.97
CA ASP A 187 -11.93 3.72 5.20
C ASP A 187 -11.80 4.06 3.70
N TYR A 188 -10.82 3.51 3.03
CA TYR A 188 -10.61 3.69 1.60
C TYR A 188 -11.09 2.49 0.79
N ALA A 189 -11.77 2.76 -0.31
CA ALA A 189 -12.19 1.72 -1.24
C ALA A 189 -10.98 1.21 -2.07
N LYS A 190 -10.51 -0.01 -1.77
CA LYS A 190 -9.41 -0.64 -2.53
C LYS A 190 -8.14 0.24 -2.61
N ALA A 191 -7.69 0.79 -1.48
CA ALA A 191 -6.62 1.78 -1.40
C ALA A 191 -5.35 1.37 -2.17
N PHE A 192 -4.85 0.17 -1.97
CA PHE A 192 -3.64 -0.34 -2.62
C PHE A 192 -3.82 -0.54 -4.13
N ASP A 193 -5.01 -0.91 -4.57
CA ASP A 193 -5.31 -1.21 -5.97
C ASP A 193 -5.55 0.07 -6.80
N CYS A 194 -5.81 1.21 -6.14
CA CYS A 194 -6.19 2.46 -6.81
C CYS A 194 -5.05 3.46 -7.00
N MET A 195 -3.87 3.23 -6.42
CA MET A 195 -2.73 4.14 -6.53
C MET A 195 -2.34 4.40 -7.98
N GLY A 196 -2.28 5.67 -8.39
CA GLY A 196 -1.79 6.06 -9.71
C GLY A 196 -0.26 6.01 -9.80
N HIS A 197 0.29 5.24 -10.74
CA HIS A 197 1.74 5.07 -10.90
C HIS A 197 2.44 6.42 -11.16
N ASN A 198 1.93 7.25 -12.08
CA ASN A 198 2.54 8.56 -12.40
C ASN A 198 2.58 9.50 -11.18
N LYS A 199 1.52 9.48 -10.35
CA LYS A 199 1.51 10.25 -9.11
C LYS A 199 2.51 9.68 -8.11
N LEU A 200 2.63 8.35 -8.02
CA LEU A 200 3.60 7.69 -7.15
C LEU A 200 5.03 8.12 -7.48
N TRP A 201 5.41 8.15 -8.78
CA TRP A 201 6.77 8.55 -9.17
C TRP A 201 7.08 9.99 -8.80
N LYS A 202 6.12 10.92 -8.99
CA LYS A 202 6.25 12.31 -8.56
C LYS A 202 6.44 12.41 -7.05
N ILE A 203 5.66 11.69 -6.28
CA ILE A 203 5.78 11.65 -4.81
C ILE A 203 7.16 11.15 -4.38
N LEU A 204 7.67 10.06 -4.99
CA LEU A 204 8.99 9.53 -4.64
C LEU A 204 10.11 10.56 -4.92
N GLN A 205 10.00 11.34 -6.01
CA GLN A 205 10.93 12.42 -6.32
C GLN A 205 10.83 13.57 -5.29
N GLU A 206 9.62 14.00 -4.94
CA GLU A 206 9.41 15.07 -3.95
C GLU A 206 9.95 14.69 -2.56
N VAL A 207 9.80 13.44 -2.14
CA VAL A 207 10.39 12.95 -0.88
C VAL A 207 11.87 12.55 -1.02
N ARG A 208 12.50 12.91 -2.15
CA ARG A 208 13.92 12.73 -2.43
C ARG A 208 14.39 11.27 -2.30
N ILE A 209 13.58 10.33 -2.80
CA ILE A 209 14.04 8.98 -3.05
C ILE A 209 15.03 9.05 -4.23
N PRO A 210 16.22 8.43 -4.15
CA PRO A 210 17.19 8.45 -5.24
C PRO A 210 16.61 7.96 -6.57
N ASP A 211 16.97 8.65 -7.66
CA ASP A 211 16.47 8.32 -9.01
C ASP A 211 16.74 6.88 -9.39
N HIS A 212 17.90 6.33 -8.99
CA HIS A 212 18.22 4.93 -9.18
C HIS A 212 17.18 3.98 -8.60
N LEU A 213 16.75 4.20 -7.34
CA LEU A 213 15.71 3.39 -6.70
C LEU A 213 14.34 3.63 -7.35
N THR A 214 14.03 4.87 -7.70
CA THR A 214 12.77 5.23 -8.38
C THR A 214 12.70 4.57 -9.76
N CYS A 215 13.78 4.56 -10.51
CA CYS A 215 13.87 3.89 -11.82
C CYS A 215 13.69 2.37 -11.70
N LEU A 216 14.34 1.73 -10.73
CA LEU A 216 14.15 0.30 -10.45
C LEU A 216 12.68 -0.03 -10.13
N LEU A 217 12.03 0.79 -9.30
CA LEU A 217 10.63 0.60 -8.94
C LEU A 217 9.70 0.81 -10.13
N ARG A 218 9.93 1.86 -10.92
CA ARG A 218 9.17 2.16 -12.14
C ARG A 218 9.25 1.00 -13.12
N ASN A 219 10.45 0.52 -13.42
CA ASN A 219 10.66 -0.58 -14.36
C ASN A 219 10.11 -1.92 -13.86
N LEU A 220 10.03 -2.11 -12.54
CA LEU A 220 9.32 -3.24 -11.96
C LEU A 220 7.80 -3.14 -12.17
N GLN A 221 7.23 -1.94 -12.09
CA GLN A 221 5.78 -1.73 -12.23
C GLN A 221 5.35 -1.69 -13.72
N THR A 222 6.24 -1.27 -14.62
CA THR A 222 5.97 -1.20 -16.05
C THR A 222 5.91 -2.58 -16.68
N GLY A 223 4.83 -2.87 -17.42
CA GLY A 223 4.62 -4.14 -18.08
C GLY A 223 4.37 -5.30 -17.11
N GLN A 224 3.79 -5.03 -15.96
CA GLN A 224 3.32 -6.07 -15.06
C GLN A 224 2.09 -6.77 -15.62
N GLU A 225 2.06 -8.08 -15.45
CA GLU A 225 0.95 -8.93 -15.85
C GLU A 225 0.41 -9.71 -14.64
N ALA A 226 -0.87 -9.96 -14.63
CA ALA A 226 -1.49 -10.80 -13.63
C ALA A 226 -2.50 -11.76 -14.24
N THR A 227 -2.76 -12.84 -13.54
CA THR A 227 -3.88 -13.76 -13.76
C THR A 227 -4.58 -14.01 -12.43
N VAL A 228 -5.86 -14.34 -12.46
CA VAL A 228 -6.63 -14.68 -11.25
C VAL A 228 -6.80 -16.19 -11.19
N ARG A 229 -6.38 -16.80 -10.08
CA ARG A 229 -6.60 -18.22 -9.81
C ARG A 229 -7.83 -18.38 -8.93
N THR A 230 -8.83 -19.06 -9.45
CA THR A 230 -10.05 -19.43 -8.74
C THR A 230 -10.07 -20.93 -8.48
N GLY A 231 -11.07 -21.44 -7.75
CA GLY A 231 -11.30 -22.88 -7.60
C GLY A 231 -11.61 -23.62 -8.91
N HIS A 232 -11.90 -22.87 -10.00
CA HIS A 232 -12.30 -23.40 -11.31
C HIS A 232 -11.23 -23.19 -12.39
N GLY A 233 -10.02 -22.77 -12.01
CA GLY A 233 -8.89 -22.54 -12.90
C GLY A 233 -8.37 -21.10 -12.87
N THR A 234 -7.54 -20.75 -13.85
CA THR A 234 -6.94 -19.41 -13.99
C THR A 234 -7.58 -18.63 -15.14
N THR A 235 -7.65 -17.30 -15.01
CA THR A 235 -8.04 -16.40 -16.12
C THR A 235 -6.89 -16.24 -17.11
N ASP A 236 -7.14 -15.55 -18.21
CA ASP A 236 -6.06 -15.08 -19.09
C ASP A 236 -5.20 -14.03 -18.38
N TRP A 237 -4.01 -13.77 -18.94
CA TRP A 237 -3.11 -12.73 -18.43
C TRP A 237 -3.61 -11.35 -18.84
N PHE A 238 -3.64 -10.42 -17.88
CA PHE A 238 -4.02 -9.02 -18.12
C PHE A 238 -2.92 -8.08 -17.60
N GLN A 239 -2.86 -6.87 -18.17
CA GLN A 239 -1.89 -5.85 -17.81
C GLN A 239 -2.32 -5.09 -16.55
N ILE A 240 -1.34 -4.75 -15.69
CA ILE A 240 -1.54 -3.91 -14.51
C ILE A 240 -1.02 -2.50 -14.80
N GLY A 241 -1.94 -1.52 -14.90
CA GLY A 241 -1.61 -0.11 -15.17
C GLY A 241 -1.63 0.82 -13.97
N LYS A 242 -2.11 0.36 -12.81
CA LYS A 242 -2.17 1.14 -11.56
C LYS A 242 -2.17 0.23 -10.34
N GLY A 243 -2.07 0.83 -9.17
CA GLY A 243 -2.05 0.12 -7.90
C GLY A 243 -0.69 -0.49 -7.57
N VAL A 244 -0.61 -1.01 -6.36
CA VAL A 244 0.52 -1.81 -5.88
C VAL A 244 0.02 -3.15 -5.40
N ARG A 245 0.72 -4.21 -5.74
CA ARG A 245 0.30 -5.59 -5.51
C ARG A 245 0.12 -5.88 -4.02
N GLN A 246 -1.11 -6.15 -3.58
CA GLN A 246 -1.39 -6.50 -2.18
C GLN A 246 -0.72 -7.84 -1.82
N GLY A 247 0.14 -7.81 -0.80
CA GLY A 247 1.01 -8.93 -0.42
C GLY A 247 2.45 -8.82 -0.96
N CYS A 248 2.76 -7.89 -1.85
CA CYS A 248 4.14 -7.58 -2.21
C CYS A 248 4.84 -6.86 -1.05
N ILE A 249 6.10 -7.22 -0.81
CA ILE A 249 6.93 -6.68 0.27
C ILE A 249 7.09 -5.15 0.21
N LEU A 250 7.10 -4.57 -0.99
CA LEU A 250 7.29 -3.12 -1.22
C LEU A 250 6.00 -2.32 -1.04
N SER A 251 4.83 -2.92 -1.28
CA SER A 251 3.57 -2.21 -1.34
C SER A 251 3.24 -1.40 -0.09
N PRO A 252 3.49 -1.88 1.14
CA PRO A 252 3.27 -1.09 2.34
C PRO A 252 4.14 0.18 2.42
N CYS A 253 5.40 0.10 1.97
CA CYS A 253 6.29 1.25 1.97
C CYS A 253 5.83 2.32 0.97
N LEU A 254 5.49 1.89 -0.24
CA LEU A 254 5.04 2.77 -1.31
C LEU A 254 3.69 3.42 -0.95
N PHE A 255 2.77 2.63 -0.42
CA PHE A 255 1.47 3.14 0.02
C PHE A 255 1.60 4.17 1.15
N ASN A 256 2.41 3.89 2.17
CA ASN A 256 2.59 4.82 3.27
C ASN A 256 3.17 6.18 2.82
N LEU A 257 4.14 6.18 1.89
CA LEU A 257 4.67 7.43 1.32
C LEU A 257 3.60 8.17 0.50
N TYR A 258 2.82 7.43 -0.26
CA TYR A 258 1.72 7.97 -1.05
C TYR A 258 0.63 8.60 -0.18
N ALA A 259 0.18 7.88 0.85
CA ALA A 259 -0.81 8.36 1.79
C ALA A 259 -0.31 9.56 2.59
N GLU A 260 0.97 9.55 3.01
CA GLU A 260 1.59 10.66 3.71
C GLU A 260 1.56 11.94 2.89
N TYR A 261 1.92 11.85 1.60
CA TYR A 261 1.86 12.98 0.69
C TYR A 261 0.45 13.59 0.61
N ILE A 262 -0.58 12.75 0.49
CA ILE A 262 -1.98 13.18 0.45
C ILE A 262 -2.34 13.90 1.75
N MET A 263 -1.96 13.35 2.89
CA MET A 263 -2.29 13.91 4.19
C MET A 263 -1.60 15.24 4.46
N ARG A 264 -0.34 15.40 4.00
CA ARG A 264 0.36 16.70 4.05
C ARG A 264 -0.35 17.76 3.22
N ASN A 265 -0.77 17.42 2.01
CA ASN A 265 -1.50 18.34 1.13
C ASN A 265 -2.90 18.71 1.68
N ALA A 266 -3.51 17.81 2.46
CA ALA A 266 -4.75 18.11 3.17
C ALA A 266 -4.55 19.04 4.40
N GLY A 267 -3.31 19.47 4.69
CA GLY A 267 -2.99 20.38 5.79
C GLY A 267 -2.99 19.73 7.16
N LEU A 268 -2.83 18.39 7.23
CA LEU A 268 -2.81 17.68 8.51
C LEU A 268 -1.55 17.95 9.35
N ASP A 269 -0.53 18.58 8.78
CA ASP A 269 0.70 18.96 9.51
C ASP A 269 0.61 20.37 10.11
N GLU A 270 -0.50 21.11 9.87
CA GLU A 270 -0.67 22.47 10.38
C GLU A 270 -1.01 22.46 11.89
N ALA A 271 -0.23 23.21 12.65
CA ALA A 271 -0.21 23.20 14.11
C ALA A 271 -1.49 23.73 14.80
N GLN A 272 -2.52 24.12 14.07
CA GLN A 272 -3.71 24.77 14.64
C GLN A 272 -4.94 23.84 14.76
N ALA A 273 -4.98 22.73 14.00
CA ALA A 273 -6.09 21.77 14.02
C ALA A 273 -5.88 20.69 15.09
N GLY A 274 -6.95 20.08 15.57
CA GLY A 274 -6.92 18.91 16.43
C GLY A 274 -7.17 19.17 17.92
N ILE A 275 -7.12 18.08 18.65
CA ILE A 275 -7.38 18.08 20.10
C ILE A 275 -6.12 18.53 20.84
N LYS A 276 -6.25 19.56 21.68
CA LYS A 276 -5.15 20.06 22.51
C LYS A 276 -5.09 19.31 23.84
N ILE A 277 -4.16 18.37 23.94
CA ILE A 277 -3.90 17.62 25.19
C ILE A 277 -2.44 17.81 25.59
N ALA A 278 -2.21 18.24 26.83
CA ALA A 278 -0.87 18.37 27.42
C ALA A 278 0.13 19.13 26.51
N ARG A 279 -0.28 20.27 25.94
CA ARG A 279 0.49 21.11 24.99
C ARG A 279 0.82 20.45 23.65
N ARG A 280 0.18 19.34 23.30
CA ARG A 280 0.30 18.69 22.00
C ARG A 280 -1.04 18.78 21.26
N ASN A 281 -0.98 19.07 19.96
CA ASN A 281 -2.13 18.94 19.08
C ASN A 281 -2.13 17.55 18.48
N ILE A 282 -3.22 16.83 18.65
CA ILE A 282 -3.41 15.50 18.07
C ILE A 282 -4.64 15.58 17.18
N HIS A 283 -4.46 15.52 15.88
CA HIS A 283 -5.53 15.67 14.89
C HIS A 283 -5.75 14.42 14.04
N ASN A 284 -4.80 13.47 14.04
CA ASN A 284 -5.00 12.20 13.38
C ASN A 284 -4.18 11.07 13.99
N LEU A 285 -4.63 9.84 13.75
CA LEU A 285 -3.88 8.60 13.95
C LEU A 285 -4.08 7.74 12.70
N ARG A 286 -3.00 7.08 12.26
CA ARG A 286 -3.03 6.29 11.01
C ARG A 286 -2.42 4.91 11.19
N TYR A 287 -3.04 3.93 10.56
CA TYR A 287 -2.50 2.59 10.44
C TYR A 287 -2.66 2.09 9.00
N SER A 288 -1.66 2.34 8.16
CA SER A 288 -1.71 2.14 6.72
C SER A 288 -2.79 3.02 6.08
N ASP A 289 -3.82 2.42 5.49
CA ASP A 289 -4.99 3.05 4.89
C ASP A 289 -6.06 3.47 5.91
N ASP A 290 -6.13 2.82 7.07
CA ASP A 290 -7.02 3.22 8.14
C ASP A 290 -6.57 4.56 8.73
N THR A 291 -7.42 5.56 8.68
CA THR A 291 -7.15 6.92 9.18
C THR A 291 -8.24 7.36 10.14
N ILE A 292 -7.85 7.93 11.26
CA ILE A 292 -8.75 8.54 12.23
C ILE A 292 -8.42 10.03 12.29
N LEU A 293 -9.40 10.87 11.99
CA LEU A 293 -9.30 12.31 12.20
C LEU A 293 -9.96 12.66 13.53
N MET A 294 -9.46 13.69 14.21
CA MET A 294 -9.90 14.09 15.55
C MET A 294 -9.91 15.60 15.69
N GLU A 295 -11.04 16.18 16.12
CA GLU A 295 -11.23 17.60 16.34
C GLU A 295 -12.06 17.89 17.59
N GLU A 296 -12.00 19.14 18.08
CA GLU A 296 -12.80 19.59 19.25
C GLU A 296 -14.19 20.10 18.85
N SER A 297 -14.44 20.40 17.55
CA SER A 297 -15.74 20.82 17.03
C SER A 297 -16.20 20.00 15.82
N GLU A 298 -17.53 19.98 15.61
CA GLU A 298 -18.15 19.28 14.49
C GLU A 298 -17.81 19.96 13.16
N GLU A 299 -17.77 21.28 13.13
CA GLU A 299 -17.48 22.09 11.93
C GLU A 299 -16.04 21.88 11.44
N GLU A 300 -15.09 21.90 12.38
CA GLU A 300 -13.67 21.64 12.07
C GLU A 300 -13.48 20.22 11.55
N GLN A 301 -14.16 19.25 12.17
CA GLN A 301 -14.11 17.85 11.73
C GLN A 301 -14.66 17.68 10.31
N LYS A 302 -15.79 18.33 9.97
CA LYS A 302 -16.35 18.33 8.61
C LYS A 302 -15.39 18.98 7.61
N SER A 303 -14.86 20.15 7.94
CA SER A 303 -13.89 20.86 7.09
C SER A 303 -12.67 20.01 6.79
N LEU A 304 -12.10 19.37 7.84
CA LEU A 304 -10.93 18.52 7.69
C LEU A 304 -11.22 17.27 6.84
N LEU A 305 -12.37 16.60 7.08
CA LEU A 305 -12.79 15.44 6.28
C LEU A 305 -12.93 15.81 4.79
N MET A 306 -13.50 16.96 4.48
CA MET A 306 -13.66 17.40 3.08
C MET A 306 -12.32 17.70 2.41
N LYS A 307 -11.36 18.31 3.11
CA LYS A 307 -9.99 18.50 2.61
C LYS A 307 -9.30 17.16 2.34
N VAL A 308 -9.37 16.22 3.29
CA VAL A 308 -8.79 14.88 3.12
C VAL A 308 -9.44 14.15 1.94
N LYS A 309 -10.76 14.25 1.78
CA LYS A 309 -11.48 13.68 0.64
C LYS A 309 -10.99 14.26 -0.68
N GLU A 310 -10.94 15.58 -0.80
CA GLU A 310 -10.50 16.26 -2.02
C GLU A 310 -9.05 15.85 -2.42
N GLU A 311 -8.13 15.91 -1.48
CA GLU A 311 -6.73 15.53 -1.75
C GLU A 311 -6.57 14.03 -2.04
N SER A 312 -7.38 13.18 -1.39
CA SER A 312 -7.42 11.75 -1.69
C SER A 312 -7.91 11.48 -3.12
N GLU A 313 -8.94 12.18 -3.57
CA GLU A 313 -9.47 12.05 -4.94
C GLU A 313 -8.47 12.53 -5.99
N LYS A 314 -7.72 13.62 -5.73
CA LYS A 314 -6.59 14.07 -6.57
C LYS A 314 -5.49 13.00 -6.64
N GLY A 315 -5.35 12.21 -5.58
CA GLY A 315 -4.48 11.03 -5.50
C GLY A 315 -5.13 9.74 -6.01
N ALA A 316 -6.27 9.78 -6.69
CA ALA A 316 -7.04 8.61 -7.15
C ALA A 316 -7.49 7.65 -6.03
N LEU A 317 -7.39 8.04 -4.76
CA LEU A 317 -7.95 7.30 -3.63
C LEU A 317 -9.37 7.76 -3.36
N LYS A 318 -10.30 6.81 -3.21
CA LYS A 318 -11.71 7.12 -2.93
C LYS A 318 -12.09 6.65 -1.53
N LEU A 319 -12.72 7.54 -0.78
CA LEU A 319 -13.27 7.18 0.52
C LEU A 319 -14.45 6.22 0.35
N SER A 320 -14.50 5.21 1.21
CA SER A 320 -15.65 4.32 1.35
C SER A 320 -16.68 4.97 2.28
N ILE A 321 -17.65 5.69 1.72
CA ILE A 321 -18.65 6.43 2.51
C ILE A 321 -19.42 5.49 3.45
N GLN A 322 -19.75 4.28 2.99
CA GLN A 322 -20.46 3.29 3.81
C GLN A 322 -19.69 2.82 5.04
N ASN A 323 -18.36 2.76 4.93
CA ASN A 323 -17.49 2.27 5.99
C ASN A 323 -16.87 3.41 6.81
N THR A 324 -16.89 4.65 6.30
CA THR A 324 -16.47 5.83 7.06
C THR A 324 -17.48 6.09 8.18
N LYS A 325 -17.01 6.17 9.43
CA LYS A 325 -17.85 6.29 10.63
C LYS A 325 -17.44 7.49 11.46
N ILE A 326 -18.45 8.11 12.08
CA ILE A 326 -18.25 9.24 12.97
C ILE A 326 -18.67 8.83 14.37
N MET A 327 -17.88 9.27 15.35
CA MET A 327 -18.16 9.10 16.79
C MET A 327 -17.85 10.41 17.50
N ALA A 328 -18.72 10.85 18.38
CA ALA A 328 -18.46 12.03 19.20
C ALA A 328 -18.87 11.80 20.67
N SER A 329 -18.27 12.58 21.55
CA SER A 329 -18.66 12.66 22.98
C SER A 329 -19.81 13.66 23.21
N GLY A 330 -20.09 14.56 22.25
CA GLY A 330 -21.18 15.53 22.25
C GLY A 330 -22.31 15.17 21.30
N SER A 331 -23.26 16.11 21.11
CA SER A 331 -24.32 15.97 20.11
C SER A 331 -23.73 16.03 18.69
N ILE A 332 -24.24 15.16 17.83
CA ILE A 332 -23.85 15.14 16.40
C ILE A 332 -25.10 15.44 15.56
N THR A 333 -24.93 16.30 14.55
CA THR A 333 -25.93 16.49 13.49
C THR A 333 -25.76 15.40 12.42
N SER A 334 -26.77 15.19 11.58
CA SER A 334 -26.62 14.26 10.43
C SER A 334 -25.64 14.84 9.40
N TRP A 335 -24.67 14.00 8.99
CA TRP A 335 -23.70 14.39 7.98
C TRP A 335 -24.04 13.78 6.64
N GLN A 336 -23.86 14.55 5.57
CA GLN A 336 -23.97 14.05 4.21
C GLN A 336 -22.63 14.23 3.49
N ILE A 337 -22.14 13.16 2.91
CA ILE A 337 -20.98 13.14 2.03
C ILE A 337 -21.49 12.70 0.66
N ASP A 338 -21.40 13.57 -0.37
CA ASP A 338 -21.93 13.32 -1.71
C ASP A 338 -23.42 12.91 -1.72
N GLY A 339 -24.25 13.54 -0.88
CA GLY A 339 -25.68 13.25 -0.76
C GLY A 339 -26.05 11.93 -0.08
N LYS A 340 -25.06 11.24 0.52
CA LYS A 340 -25.24 10.04 1.33
C LYS A 340 -25.03 10.35 2.81
N GLN A 341 -25.95 9.87 3.65
CA GLN A 341 -25.85 9.93 5.12
C GLN A 341 -24.93 8.86 5.68
#